data_b2ad4cd76dff9ee458d8b8449c04dc8a
#
_entry.id   b2ad4cd76dff9ee458d8b8449c04dc8a
#
_cell.length_a   1.000
_cell.length_b   1.000
_cell.length_c   1.000
_cell.angle_alpha   90.00
_cell.angle_beta   90.00
_cell.angle_gamma   90.00
#
_symmetry.space_group_name_H-M   'P 1'
#
loop_
_entity.id
_entity.type
_entity.pdbx_description
1 polymer ?
#
loop_
_entity_poly.entity_id
_entity_poly.type
_entity_poly.pdbx_seq_one_letter_code
_entity_poly.pdbx_strand_id
1 'polypeptide(L)'
;HIRLATEICGREPLHTISQVEPIGPKKMLDALVIAPCTGNTLAKLANGISDTPVTLAAKAHLRNRRPVVVAVSTNDGLTGNSKNIGTLLNTKGYFFVPFGQDDPIKKEASLVANMEVIPETVAAVFEGKQIQPILL
;
A
#
# COMPACT_ATOMS: atom_id res chain seq x y z
N HIS A 1 -4.56 -2.24 13.62
CA HIS A 1 -4.50 -2.10 12.15
C HIS A 1 -5.60 -2.87 11.43
N ILE A 2 -5.90 -4.09 11.88
CA ILE A 2 -6.99 -4.89 11.29
C ILE A 2 -8.33 -4.19 11.49
N ARG A 3 -8.56 -3.65 12.70
CA ARG A 3 -9.79 -2.93 13.00
C ARG A 3 -9.98 -1.69 12.11
N LEU A 4 -8.91 -0.90 11.93
CA LEU A 4 -8.96 0.28 11.06
C LEU A 4 -9.23 -0.11 9.62
N ALA A 5 -8.59 -1.16 9.12
CA ALA A 5 -8.82 -1.63 7.76
C ALA A 5 -10.27 -2.09 7.57
N THR A 6 -10.86 -2.78 8.56
CA THR A 6 -12.25 -3.20 8.53
C THR A 6 -13.20 -2.01 8.45
N GLU A 7 -12.94 -0.96 9.25
CA GLU A 7 -13.75 0.27 9.25
C GLU A 7 -13.72 0.97 7.89
N ILE A 8 -12.54 1.04 7.25
CA ILE A 8 -12.38 1.69 5.95
C ILE A 8 -12.96 0.85 4.82
N CYS A 9 -12.71 -0.46 4.83
CA CYS A 9 -13.12 -1.35 3.74
C CYS A 9 -14.55 -1.87 3.89
N GLY A 10 -15.14 -1.76 5.08
CA GLY A 10 -16.50 -2.23 5.35
C GLY A 10 -16.63 -3.72 5.54
N ARG A 11 -15.54 -4.46 5.67
CA ARG A 11 -15.53 -5.89 5.96
C ARG A 11 -14.18 -6.35 6.49
N GLU A 12 -14.14 -7.56 7.06
CA GLU A 12 -12.92 -8.12 7.63
C GLU A 12 -11.79 -8.21 6.59
N PRO A 13 -10.57 -7.79 6.95
CA PRO A 13 -9.41 -8.01 6.09
C PRO A 13 -9.13 -9.51 5.90
N LEU A 14 -8.63 -9.86 4.72
CA LEU A 14 -8.27 -11.24 4.40
C LEU A 14 -6.86 -11.56 4.90
N HIS A 15 -6.66 -12.75 5.44
CA HIS A 15 -5.42 -13.14 6.11
C HIS A 15 -4.69 -14.32 5.46
N THR A 16 -5.34 -15.11 4.62
CA THR A 16 -4.76 -16.31 4.03
C THR A 16 -4.78 -16.26 2.53
N ILE A 17 -3.88 -17.04 1.90
CA ILE A 17 -3.84 -17.12 0.43
C ILE A 17 -5.15 -17.67 -0.12
N SER A 18 -5.73 -18.66 0.54
CA SER A 18 -7.00 -19.24 0.09
C SER A 18 -8.17 -18.24 0.13
N GLN A 19 -8.13 -17.28 1.06
CA GLN A 19 -9.13 -16.21 1.12
C GLN A 19 -8.92 -15.16 0.01
N VAL A 20 -7.66 -14.97 -0.41
CA VAL A 20 -7.27 -13.92 -1.36
C VAL A 20 -7.40 -14.37 -2.81
N GLU A 21 -7.18 -15.65 -3.11
CA GLU A 21 -7.23 -16.17 -4.47
C GLU A 21 -8.48 -15.80 -5.28
N PRO A 22 -9.70 -15.78 -4.72
CA PRO A 22 -10.90 -15.40 -5.47
C PRO A 22 -10.97 -13.92 -5.84
N ILE A 23 -10.19 -13.04 -5.21
CA ILE A 23 -10.26 -11.59 -5.44
C ILE A 23 -10.02 -11.23 -6.90
N GLY A 24 -8.99 -11.82 -7.51
CA GLY A 24 -8.65 -11.53 -8.89
C GLY A 24 -9.73 -11.94 -9.88
N PRO A 25 -10.06 -13.25 -9.99
CA PRO A 25 -11.07 -13.71 -10.95
C PRO A 25 -12.44 -13.12 -10.71
N LYS A 26 -12.84 -12.93 -9.44
CA LYS A 26 -14.18 -12.42 -9.10
C LYS A 26 -14.25 -10.90 -9.04
N LYS A 27 -13.11 -10.20 -9.12
CA LYS A 27 -13.06 -8.73 -9.01
C LYS A 27 -13.81 -8.21 -7.79
N MET A 28 -13.54 -8.82 -6.62
CA MET A 28 -14.32 -8.59 -5.40
C MET A 28 -14.09 -7.23 -4.74
N LEU A 29 -12.99 -6.53 -5.05
CA LEU A 29 -12.64 -5.27 -4.43
C LEU A 29 -12.39 -4.20 -5.49
N ASP A 30 -12.74 -2.94 -5.19
CA ASP A 30 -12.49 -1.82 -6.08
C ASP A 30 -11.12 -1.18 -5.86
N ALA A 31 -10.62 -1.21 -4.64
CA ALA A 31 -9.27 -0.75 -4.28
C ALA A 31 -8.73 -1.63 -3.17
N LEU A 32 -7.41 -1.82 -3.16
CA LEU A 32 -6.72 -2.54 -2.09
C LEU A 32 -5.85 -1.54 -1.33
N VAL A 33 -6.02 -1.49 -0.01
CA VAL A 33 -5.20 -0.63 0.86
C VAL A 33 -4.30 -1.51 1.70
N ILE A 34 -2.99 -1.28 1.61
CA ILE A 34 -1.98 -1.99 2.41
C ILE A 34 -1.50 -1.04 3.50
N ALA A 35 -1.99 -1.22 4.71
CA ALA A 35 -1.72 -0.30 5.82
C ALA A 35 -1.55 -1.06 7.15
N PRO A 36 -0.36 -1.06 7.72
CA PRO A 36 0.87 -0.46 7.19
C PRO A 36 1.52 -1.34 6.11
N CYS A 37 2.26 -0.72 5.20
CA CYS A 37 3.09 -1.43 4.25
C CYS A 37 4.52 -1.39 4.76
N THR A 38 5.01 -2.51 5.28
CA THR A 38 6.34 -2.64 5.86
C THR A 38 7.41 -2.73 4.76
N GLY A 39 8.69 -2.57 5.16
CA GLY A 39 9.80 -2.65 4.23
C GLY A 39 9.85 -3.98 3.47
N ASN A 40 9.58 -5.09 4.15
CA ASN A 40 9.55 -6.40 3.51
C ASN A 40 8.46 -6.49 2.44
N THR A 41 7.27 -5.99 2.72
CA THR A 41 6.17 -5.95 1.76
C THR A 41 6.48 -5.02 0.59
N LEU A 42 7.06 -3.83 0.87
CA LEU A 42 7.51 -2.91 -0.19
C LEU A 42 8.46 -3.60 -1.16
N ALA A 43 9.47 -4.30 -0.62
CA ALA A 43 10.46 -4.99 -1.44
C ALA A 43 9.81 -6.07 -2.30
N LYS A 44 8.90 -6.84 -1.75
CA LYS A 44 8.18 -7.87 -2.49
C LYS A 44 7.33 -7.28 -3.61
N LEU A 45 6.56 -6.23 -3.32
CA LEU A 45 5.74 -5.56 -4.33
C LEU A 45 6.59 -5.02 -5.48
N ALA A 46 7.70 -4.36 -5.14
CA ALA A 46 8.59 -3.77 -6.14
C ALA A 46 9.28 -4.81 -7.03
N ASN A 47 9.50 -6.01 -6.50
CA ASN A 47 10.19 -7.09 -7.22
C ASN A 47 9.24 -8.17 -7.76
N GLY A 48 7.93 -7.94 -7.70
CA GLY A 48 6.96 -8.87 -8.26
C GLY A 48 6.81 -10.19 -7.53
N ILE A 49 7.15 -10.22 -6.23
CA ILE A 49 7.04 -11.42 -5.41
C ILE A 49 5.66 -11.47 -4.76
N SER A 50 4.91 -12.54 -4.96
CA SER A 50 3.53 -12.66 -4.51
C SER A 50 3.31 -13.91 -3.64
N ASP A 51 4.15 -14.07 -2.63
CA ASP A 51 4.16 -15.25 -1.74
C ASP A 51 3.43 -15.03 -0.41
N THR A 52 2.71 -13.93 -0.25
CA THR A 52 1.90 -13.64 0.94
C THR A 52 0.49 -13.27 0.51
N PRO A 53 -0.51 -13.34 1.42
CA PRO A 53 -1.88 -12.91 1.09
C PRO A 53 -1.93 -11.47 0.56
N VAL A 54 -1.19 -10.55 1.18
CA VAL A 54 -1.15 -9.14 0.77
C VAL A 54 -0.57 -8.98 -0.63
N THR A 55 0.60 -9.59 -0.89
CA THR A 55 1.27 -9.45 -2.18
C THR A 55 0.50 -10.16 -3.30
N LEU A 56 -0.15 -11.27 -2.99
CA LEU A 56 -1.01 -11.97 -3.95
C LEU A 56 -2.23 -11.12 -4.29
N ALA A 57 -2.85 -10.48 -3.29
CA ALA A 57 -3.98 -9.57 -3.52
C ALA A 57 -3.57 -8.38 -4.39
N ALA A 58 -2.39 -7.80 -4.14
CA ALA A 58 -1.89 -6.69 -4.95
C ALA A 58 -1.69 -7.11 -6.40
N LYS A 59 -1.09 -8.28 -6.64
CA LYS A 59 -0.89 -8.82 -7.98
C LYS A 59 -2.23 -8.99 -8.71
N ALA A 60 -3.24 -9.54 -8.03
CA ALA A 60 -4.56 -9.74 -8.61
C ALA A 60 -5.24 -8.42 -8.95
N HIS A 61 -5.14 -7.42 -8.07
CA HIS A 61 -5.69 -6.09 -8.32
C HIS A 61 -5.08 -5.44 -9.55
N LEU A 62 -3.76 -5.43 -9.64
CA LEU A 62 -3.06 -4.81 -10.77
C LEU A 62 -3.40 -5.52 -12.08
N ARG A 63 -3.49 -6.84 -12.08
CA ARG A 63 -3.87 -7.61 -13.25
C ARG A 63 -5.27 -7.22 -13.75
N ASN A 64 -6.17 -6.89 -12.84
CA ASN A 64 -7.52 -6.47 -13.17
C ASN A 64 -7.65 -4.94 -13.32
N ARG A 65 -6.53 -4.23 -13.41
CA ARG A 65 -6.49 -2.76 -13.56
C ARG A 65 -7.19 -2.03 -12.42
N ARG A 66 -7.08 -2.58 -11.21
CA ARG A 66 -7.62 -1.96 -9.99
C ARG A 66 -6.48 -1.39 -9.16
N PRO A 67 -6.68 -0.26 -8.49
CA PRO A 67 -5.61 0.43 -7.78
C PRO A 67 -5.20 -0.27 -6.49
N VAL A 68 -3.93 -0.11 -6.15
CA VAL A 68 -3.35 -0.54 -4.87
C VAL A 68 -2.81 0.70 -4.16
N VAL A 69 -3.26 0.92 -2.93
CA VAL A 69 -2.87 2.05 -2.10
C VAL A 69 -1.91 1.57 -1.02
N VAL A 70 -0.76 2.24 -0.92
CA VAL A 70 0.32 1.83 -0.02
C VAL A 70 0.51 2.87 1.08
N ALA A 71 0.41 2.44 2.33
CA ALA A 71 0.70 3.28 3.50
C ALA A 71 2.03 2.83 4.09
N VAL A 72 3.11 3.46 3.66
CA VAL A 72 4.49 3.08 4.00
C VAL A 72 4.75 3.20 5.50
N SER A 73 5.42 2.22 6.07
CA SER A 73 5.95 2.28 7.44
C SER A 73 7.21 1.42 7.49
N THR A 74 8.37 2.07 7.37
CA THR A 74 9.64 1.35 7.37
C THR A 74 10.78 2.24 7.86
N ASN A 75 11.70 1.64 8.60
CA ASN A 75 12.85 2.37 9.14
C ASN A 75 14.00 2.57 8.15
N ASP A 76 13.89 2.02 6.95
CA ASP A 76 14.92 2.14 5.91
C ASP A 76 14.38 2.72 4.59
N GLY A 77 13.32 3.53 4.68
CA GLY A 77 12.67 4.09 3.49
C GLY A 77 13.56 5.01 2.65
N LEU A 78 14.51 5.70 3.28
CA LEU A 78 15.45 6.56 2.58
C LEU A 78 16.78 5.89 2.28
N THR A 79 16.94 4.63 2.65
CA THR A 79 18.16 3.83 2.40
C THR A 79 17.83 2.57 1.61
N GLY A 80 17.83 1.39 2.24
CA GLY A 80 17.66 0.12 1.55
C GLY A 80 16.36 -0.02 0.75
N ASN A 81 15.27 0.54 1.22
CA ASN A 81 13.96 0.49 0.55
C ASN A 81 13.68 1.69 -0.36
N SER A 82 14.60 2.67 -0.47
CA SER A 82 14.36 3.84 -1.31
C SER A 82 14.14 3.46 -2.78
N LYS A 83 14.90 2.50 -3.29
CA LYS A 83 14.74 2.01 -4.66
C LYS A 83 13.38 1.33 -4.86
N ASN A 84 12.87 0.64 -3.84
CA ASN A 84 11.57 -0.04 -3.92
C ASN A 84 10.42 0.96 -3.91
N ILE A 85 10.51 1.99 -3.08
CA ILE A 85 9.54 3.09 -3.08
C ILE A 85 9.56 3.77 -4.45
N GLY A 86 10.74 4.09 -4.97
CA GLY A 86 10.88 4.70 -6.30
C GLY A 86 10.28 3.84 -7.40
N THR A 87 10.51 2.54 -7.36
CA THR A 87 9.92 1.61 -8.33
C THR A 87 8.40 1.66 -8.29
N LEU A 88 7.80 1.63 -7.09
CA LEU A 88 6.35 1.65 -6.93
C LEU A 88 5.75 3.02 -7.32
N LEU A 89 6.44 4.12 -6.99
CA LEU A 89 6.01 5.45 -7.42
C LEU A 89 5.94 5.55 -8.94
N ASN A 90 6.80 4.83 -9.64
CA ASN A 90 6.87 4.82 -11.10
C ASN A 90 6.02 3.71 -11.74
N THR A 91 5.30 2.93 -10.96
CA THR A 91 4.48 1.82 -11.46
C THR A 91 3.02 2.22 -11.50
N LYS A 92 2.41 2.17 -12.68
CA LYS A 92 0.99 2.49 -12.85
C LYS A 92 0.13 1.55 -11.99
N GLY A 93 -0.84 2.13 -11.30
CA GLY A 93 -1.75 1.36 -10.46
C GLY A 93 -1.42 1.43 -8.97
N TYR A 94 -0.22 1.85 -8.61
CA TYR A 94 0.16 2.09 -7.21
C TYR A 94 -0.05 3.55 -6.84
N PHE A 95 -0.64 3.77 -5.67
CA PHE A 95 -0.85 5.10 -5.09
C PHE A 95 -0.35 5.08 -3.65
N PHE A 96 0.11 6.22 -3.17
CA PHE A 96 0.69 6.32 -1.84
C PHE A 96 -0.15 7.20 -0.92
N VAL A 97 -0.37 6.74 0.29
CA VAL A 97 -0.83 7.60 1.38
C VAL A 97 0.31 8.58 1.67
N PRO A 98 0.04 9.88 1.79
CA PRO A 98 1.09 10.87 2.08
C PRO A 98 1.99 10.43 3.23
N PHE A 99 3.29 10.53 3.04
CA PHE A 99 4.29 10.01 3.96
C PHE A 99 5.45 10.98 4.13
N GLY A 100 6.19 10.82 5.22
CA GLY A 100 7.36 11.63 5.52
C GLY A 100 8.20 11.00 6.61
N GLN A 101 9.20 11.74 7.08
CA GLN A 101 10.05 11.30 8.17
C GLN A 101 9.31 11.47 9.50
N ASP A 102 9.25 10.40 10.30
CA ASP A 102 8.63 10.45 11.62
C ASP A 102 9.58 11.03 12.69
N ASP A 103 10.89 10.77 12.55
CA ASP A 103 11.88 11.31 13.47
C ASP A 103 13.21 11.52 12.71
N PRO A 104 13.36 12.69 12.04
CA PRO A 104 14.55 12.93 11.20
C PRO A 104 15.86 13.02 11.97
N ILE A 105 15.82 13.19 13.28
CA ILE A 105 17.03 13.30 14.10
C ILE A 105 17.51 11.93 14.57
N LYS A 106 16.61 11.09 15.10
CA LYS A 106 16.97 9.79 15.65
C LYS A 106 16.83 8.65 14.66
N LYS A 107 15.96 8.82 13.65
CA LYS A 107 15.65 7.79 12.66
C LYS A 107 15.71 8.42 11.25
N GLU A 108 16.89 8.80 10.83
CA GLU A 108 17.08 9.58 9.61
C GLU A 108 16.51 8.92 8.34
N ALA A 109 16.48 7.59 8.28
CA ALA A 109 16.05 6.87 7.09
C ALA A 109 14.59 6.40 7.19
N SER A 110 13.92 6.60 8.33
CA SER A 110 12.56 6.10 8.55
C SER A 110 11.52 6.96 7.82
N LEU A 111 10.58 6.29 7.16
CA LEU A 111 9.44 6.92 6.52
C LEU A 111 8.15 6.28 7.02
N VAL A 112 7.18 7.12 7.35
CA VAL A 112 5.87 6.66 7.85
C VAL A 112 4.75 7.47 7.19
N ALA A 113 3.72 6.78 6.74
CA ALA A 113 2.53 7.40 6.17
C ALA A 113 1.65 8.00 7.27
N ASN A 114 0.93 9.04 6.94
CA ASN A 114 -0.12 9.57 7.81
C ASN A 114 -1.38 8.72 7.63
N MET A 115 -1.60 7.78 8.55
CA MET A 115 -2.73 6.85 8.45
C MET A 115 -4.09 7.55 8.54
N GLU A 116 -4.15 8.74 9.12
CA GLU A 116 -5.41 9.48 9.26
C GLU A 116 -5.96 9.99 7.92
N VAL A 117 -5.11 10.10 6.90
CA VAL A 117 -5.55 10.55 5.57
C VAL A 117 -5.77 9.40 4.59
N ILE A 118 -5.89 8.17 5.07
CA ILE A 118 -6.24 7.03 4.21
C ILE A 118 -7.59 7.24 3.50
N PRO A 119 -8.67 7.68 4.19
CA PRO A 119 -9.95 7.88 3.52
C PRO A 119 -9.87 8.88 2.36
N GLU A 120 -9.19 10.00 2.56
CA GLU A 120 -9.03 11.02 1.51
C GLU A 120 -8.17 10.51 0.36
N THR A 121 -7.15 9.69 0.68
CA THR A 121 -6.30 9.07 -0.33
C THR A 121 -7.11 8.12 -1.21
N VAL A 122 -7.93 7.27 -0.60
CA VAL A 122 -8.78 6.34 -1.32
C VAL A 122 -9.79 7.07 -2.20
N ALA A 123 -10.39 8.15 -1.70
CA ALA A 123 -11.31 8.97 -2.48
C ALA A 123 -10.63 9.53 -3.74
N ALA A 124 -9.41 10.04 -3.60
CA ALA A 124 -8.64 10.55 -4.74
C ALA A 124 -8.31 9.44 -5.75
N VAL A 125 -7.98 8.25 -5.24
CA VAL A 125 -7.63 7.10 -6.08
C VAL A 125 -8.82 6.64 -6.92
N PHE A 126 -10.04 6.70 -6.41
CA PHE A 126 -11.24 6.38 -7.18
C PHE A 126 -11.46 7.38 -8.33
N GLU A 127 -10.86 8.56 -8.26
CA GLU A 127 -10.85 9.53 -9.35
C GLU A 127 -9.59 9.40 -10.23
N GLY A 128 -8.78 8.37 -9.98
CA GLY A 128 -7.55 8.13 -10.73
C GLY A 128 -6.40 9.06 -10.37
N LYS A 129 -6.43 9.67 -9.18
CA LYS A 129 -5.46 10.67 -8.78
C LYS A 129 -4.68 10.28 -7.53
N GLN A 130 -3.38 10.61 -7.53
CA GLN A 130 -2.55 10.57 -6.33
C GLN A 130 -2.84 11.83 -5.51
N ILE A 131 -3.30 11.66 -4.27
CA ILE A 131 -3.55 12.80 -3.39
C ILE A 131 -2.26 13.60 -3.15
N GLN A 132 -2.40 14.93 -3.09
CA GLN A 132 -1.28 15.84 -2.86
C GLN A 132 -1.51 16.68 -1.61
N PRO A 133 -0.43 17.10 -0.92
CA PRO A 133 0.97 16.72 -1.18
C PRO A 133 1.22 15.26 -0.81
N ILE A 134 2.04 14.58 -1.60
CA ILE A 134 2.42 13.19 -1.31
C ILE A 134 3.51 13.13 -0.22
N LEU A 135 4.35 14.16 -0.14
CA LEU A 135 5.40 14.27 0.89
C LEU A 135 4.97 15.25 1.99
N LEU A 136 5.11 14.81 3.21
CA LEU A 136 4.78 15.61 4.40
C LEU A 136 5.97 16.38 4.94
#